data_8a40151f10ac87ae3f69b6cb51260633
#
_entry.id   8a40151f10ac87ae3f69b6cb51260633
#
_cell.length_a   1.000
_cell.length_b   1.000
_cell.length_c   1.000
_cell.angle_alpha   90.00
_cell.angle_beta   90.00
_cell.angle_gamma   90.00
#
_symmetry.space_group_name_H-M   'P 1'
#
loop_
_entity.id
_entity.type
_entity.pdbx_description
1 polymer ?
#
loop_
_entity_poly.entity_id
_entity_poly.type
_entity_poly.pdbx_seq_one_letter_code
_entity_poly.pdbx_strand_id
1 'polypeptide(L)'
;VVATAISRHGAPAKFLTDNGTAFNQSRRGNVSQLETFLRRQGVTPITGRPSKPTTQGKNERFHQTLFRWLDKQPLAGSIAELQAHVDTFDVIYNTERRHQGLPGRITPHQAWDATPVAQPPRPGDHSAPPDAPGDNTLAQTVGSQGSVNLHGIRFHISRQRAGQTIY
;
A
#
# COMPACT_ATOMS: atom_id res chain seq x y z
N VAL A 1 -3.59 7.55 8.24
CA VAL A 1 -2.47 6.69 8.67
C VAL A 1 -1.21 6.95 7.84
N VAL A 2 -1.18 6.69 6.50
CA VAL A 2 0.04 6.87 5.68
C VAL A 2 0.52 8.32 5.67
N ALA A 3 -0.38 9.29 5.48
CA ALA A 3 -0.03 10.72 5.53
C ALA A 3 0.58 11.11 6.88
N THR A 4 0.04 10.61 7.98
CA THR A 4 0.57 10.85 9.33
C THR A 4 1.96 10.23 9.50
N ALA A 5 2.19 9.03 8.96
CA ALA A 5 3.50 8.39 9.00
C ALA A 5 4.54 9.19 8.21
N ILE A 6 4.19 9.67 7.01
CA ILE A 6 5.06 10.52 6.19
C ILE A 6 5.38 11.84 6.90
N SER A 7 4.40 12.47 7.58
CA SER A 7 4.65 13.72 8.32
C SER A 7 5.56 13.53 9.52
N ARG A 8 5.56 12.34 10.15
CA ARG A 8 6.38 12.04 11.33
C ARG A 8 7.79 11.57 10.97
N HIS A 9 7.93 10.79 9.91
CA HIS A 9 9.16 10.06 9.59
C HIS A 9 9.80 10.44 8.26
N GLY A 10 9.18 11.35 7.52
CA GLY A 10 9.58 11.70 6.16
C GLY A 10 9.02 10.74 5.10
N ALA A 11 9.10 11.16 3.84
CA ALA A 11 8.65 10.34 2.71
C ALA A 11 9.69 9.25 2.40
N PRO A 12 9.31 7.96 2.37
CA PRO A 12 10.23 6.90 1.99
C PRO A 12 10.47 6.93 0.48
N ALA A 13 11.61 6.42 0.02
CA ALA A 13 11.86 6.27 -1.42
C ALA A 13 10.87 5.29 -2.09
N LYS A 14 10.48 4.24 -1.38
CA LYS A 14 9.56 3.19 -1.88
C LYS A 14 8.59 2.78 -0.77
N PHE A 15 7.36 2.49 -1.16
CA PHE A 15 6.32 2.02 -0.25
C PHE A 15 5.77 0.67 -0.74
N LEU A 16 6.00 -0.38 0.04
CA LEU A 16 5.56 -1.74 -0.29
C LEU A 16 4.16 -2.00 0.26
N THR A 17 3.26 -2.45 -0.62
CA THR A 17 1.93 -2.93 -0.25
C THR A 17 1.74 -4.39 -0.67
N ASP A 18 0.72 -5.03 -0.14
CA ASP A 18 0.21 -6.26 -0.71
C ASP A 18 -0.56 -6.00 -2.03
N ASN A 19 -1.03 -7.07 -2.65
CA ASN A 19 -1.83 -7.00 -3.87
C ASN A 19 -3.34 -6.81 -3.61
N GLY A 20 -3.71 -6.42 -2.38
CA GLY A 20 -5.11 -6.12 -2.04
C GLY A 20 -5.66 -4.98 -2.90
N THR A 21 -6.92 -5.10 -3.32
CA THR A 21 -7.56 -4.13 -4.23
C THR A 21 -7.67 -2.72 -3.65
N ALA A 22 -7.59 -2.57 -2.32
CA ALA A 22 -7.51 -1.28 -1.65
C ALA A 22 -6.19 -0.54 -1.94
N PHE A 23 -5.11 -1.28 -2.18
CA PHE A 23 -3.77 -0.74 -2.36
C PHE A 23 -3.30 -0.77 -3.80
N ASN A 24 -3.70 -1.80 -4.55
CA ASN A 24 -3.29 -1.99 -5.94
C ASN A 24 -4.49 -2.37 -6.81
N GLN A 25 -4.82 -1.50 -7.73
CA GLN A 25 -5.91 -1.71 -8.70
C GLN A 25 -5.40 -1.94 -10.13
N SER A 26 -4.09 -2.09 -10.33
CA SER A 26 -3.47 -2.26 -11.66
C SER A 26 -4.04 -3.45 -12.45
N ARG A 27 -4.44 -4.53 -11.76
CA ARG A 27 -5.14 -5.68 -12.40
C ARG A 27 -6.51 -5.31 -12.98
N ARG A 28 -7.09 -4.19 -12.54
CA ARG A 28 -8.36 -3.64 -13.04
C ARG A 28 -8.15 -2.46 -13.99
N GLY A 29 -6.90 -2.17 -14.36
CA GLY A 29 -6.55 -1.02 -15.21
C GLY A 29 -6.69 0.34 -14.52
N ASN A 30 -6.85 0.37 -13.20
CA ASN A 30 -7.03 1.59 -12.42
C ASN A 30 -5.82 1.86 -11.53
N VAL A 31 -5.65 3.12 -11.18
CA VAL A 31 -4.68 3.56 -10.16
C VAL A 31 -5.42 3.78 -8.85
N SER A 32 -4.93 3.21 -7.75
CA SER A 32 -5.56 3.42 -6.45
C SER A 32 -5.32 4.84 -5.92
N GLN A 33 -6.21 5.31 -5.04
CA GLN A 33 -6.02 6.61 -4.37
C GLN A 33 -4.70 6.64 -3.57
N LEU A 34 -4.31 5.51 -2.97
CA LEU A 34 -3.06 5.41 -2.26
C LEU A 34 -1.85 5.56 -3.19
N GLU A 35 -1.86 4.89 -4.35
CA GLU A 35 -0.80 5.02 -5.35
C GLU A 35 -0.68 6.46 -5.85
N THR A 36 -1.80 7.10 -6.16
CA THR A 36 -1.83 8.52 -6.56
C THR A 36 -1.25 9.42 -5.47
N PHE A 37 -1.66 9.22 -4.23
CA PHE A 37 -1.12 9.97 -3.09
C PHE A 37 0.38 9.77 -2.92
N LEU A 38 0.87 8.53 -2.93
CA LEU A 38 2.29 8.21 -2.79
C LEU A 38 3.14 8.85 -3.88
N ARG A 39 2.69 8.74 -5.15
CA ARG A 39 3.39 9.36 -6.28
C ARG A 39 3.48 10.88 -6.15
N ARG A 40 2.42 11.55 -5.67
CA ARG A 40 2.45 13.00 -5.39
C ARG A 40 3.46 13.37 -4.30
N GLN A 41 3.74 12.47 -3.36
CA GLN A 41 4.78 12.64 -2.35
C GLN A 41 6.18 12.23 -2.84
N GLY A 42 6.34 11.89 -4.12
CA GLY A 42 7.59 11.40 -4.67
C GLY A 42 7.95 9.95 -4.26
N VAL A 43 7.01 9.22 -3.68
CA VAL A 43 7.21 7.85 -3.21
C VAL A 43 6.85 6.86 -4.31
N THR A 44 7.74 5.91 -4.61
CA THR A 44 7.46 4.85 -5.58
C THR A 44 6.64 3.73 -4.91
N PRO A 45 5.36 3.53 -5.30
CA PRO A 45 4.60 2.39 -4.82
C PRO A 45 5.15 1.10 -5.46
N ILE A 46 5.39 0.08 -4.64
CA ILE A 46 5.77 -1.26 -5.10
C ILE A 46 4.83 -2.29 -4.47
N THR A 47 4.57 -3.36 -5.20
CA THR A 47 3.72 -4.45 -4.72
C THR A 47 4.49 -5.74 -4.64
N GLY A 48 4.13 -6.59 -3.69
CA GLY A 48 4.68 -7.94 -3.58
C GLY A 48 4.39 -8.75 -4.85
N ARG A 49 5.31 -9.64 -5.23
CA ARG A 49 5.07 -10.58 -6.32
C ARG A 49 3.89 -11.49 -5.96
N PRO A 50 2.94 -11.72 -6.87
CA PRO A 50 1.85 -12.66 -6.62
C PRO A 50 2.39 -14.03 -6.18
N SER A 51 1.75 -14.63 -5.19
CA SER A 51 2.08 -15.97 -4.65
C SER A 51 3.50 -16.11 -4.04
N LYS A 52 4.17 -14.98 -3.69
CA LYS A 52 5.43 -15.01 -2.94
C LYS A 52 5.22 -14.41 -1.53
N PRO A 53 4.93 -15.23 -0.51
CA PRO A 53 4.67 -14.76 0.86
C PRO A 53 5.91 -14.16 1.56
N THR A 54 7.11 -14.42 1.05
CA THR A 54 8.36 -13.97 1.66
C THR A 54 8.51 -12.44 1.77
N THR A 55 7.79 -11.67 0.96
CA THR A 55 7.84 -10.20 0.99
C THR A 55 7.15 -9.60 2.21
N GLN A 56 6.24 -10.32 2.84
CA GLN A 56 5.44 -9.83 3.97
C GLN A 56 5.71 -10.54 5.30
N GLY A 57 6.62 -11.51 5.31
CA GLY A 57 6.90 -12.32 6.50
C GLY A 57 7.33 -11.51 7.74
N LYS A 58 7.95 -10.33 7.55
CA LYS A 58 8.27 -9.44 8.68
C LYS A 58 7.01 -8.79 9.27
N ASN A 59 6.07 -8.40 8.42
CA ASN A 59 4.82 -7.80 8.82
C ASN A 59 3.91 -8.81 9.52
N GLU A 60 3.83 -10.03 8.98
CA GLU A 60 3.12 -11.15 9.61
C GLU A 60 3.68 -11.47 11.00
N ARG A 61 5.01 -11.50 11.13
CA ARG A 61 5.67 -11.74 12.42
C ARG A 61 5.41 -10.60 13.41
N PHE A 62 5.37 -9.36 12.96
CA PHE A 62 4.98 -8.22 13.78
C PHE A 62 3.56 -8.38 14.30
N HIS A 63 2.59 -8.66 13.43
CA HIS A 63 1.20 -8.86 13.82
C HIS A 63 1.03 -10.03 14.80
N GLN A 64 1.70 -11.16 14.57
CA GLN A 64 1.69 -12.27 15.52
C GLN A 64 2.19 -11.85 16.91
N THR A 65 3.23 -11.02 16.97
CA THR A 65 3.77 -10.52 18.23
C THR A 65 2.80 -9.56 18.91
N LEU A 66 2.18 -8.66 18.16
CA LEU A 66 1.16 -7.73 18.64
C LEU A 66 -0.04 -8.51 19.24
N PHE A 67 -0.62 -9.45 18.48
CA PHE A 67 -1.76 -10.22 18.97
C PHE A 67 -1.44 -11.00 20.25
N ARG A 68 -0.29 -11.67 20.30
CA ARG A 68 0.14 -12.37 21.53
C ARG A 68 0.35 -11.45 22.72
N TRP A 69 0.68 -10.19 22.49
CA TRP A 69 0.81 -9.21 23.54
C TRP A 69 -0.58 -8.69 23.96
N LEU A 70 -1.47 -8.40 23.01
CA LEU A 70 -2.84 -7.97 23.26
C LEU A 70 -3.64 -9.01 24.02
N ASP A 71 -3.47 -10.30 23.71
CA ASP A 71 -4.13 -11.42 24.42
C ASP A 71 -3.81 -11.47 25.93
N LYS A 72 -2.76 -10.80 26.37
CA LYS A 72 -2.36 -10.71 27.77
C LYS A 72 -2.85 -9.43 28.46
N GLN A 73 -3.45 -8.52 27.71
CA GLN A 73 -4.00 -7.28 28.26
C GLN A 73 -5.46 -7.47 28.68
N PRO A 74 -5.98 -6.63 29.58
CA PRO A 74 -7.42 -6.57 29.82
C PRO A 74 -8.18 -6.33 28.51
N LEU A 75 -9.37 -6.91 28.39
CA LEU A 75 -10.21 -6.70 27.21
C LEU A 75 -10.58 -5.22 27.13
N ALA A 76 -10.25 -4.58 26.00
CA ALA A 76 -10.59 -3.20 25.77
C ALA A 76 -12.09 -3.03 25.60
N GLY A 77 -12.71 -2.15 26.37
CA GLY A 77 -14.13 -1.82 26.29
C GLY A 77 -14.44 -0.79 25.20
N SER A 78 -13.44 -0.20 24.56
CA SER A 78 -13.60 0.81 23.51
C SER A 78 -12.42 0.78 22.51
N ILE A 79 -12.65 1.38 21.32
CA ILE A 79 -11.59 1.57 20.31
C ILE A 79 -10.46 2.44 20.89
N ALA A 80 -10.78 3.43 21.72
CA ALA A 80 -9.77 4.29 22.32
C ALA A 80 -8.86 3.52 23.30
N GLU A 81 -9.42 2.62 24.11
CA GLU A 81 -8.65 1.74 24.98
C GLU A 81 -7.79 0.76 24.18
N LEU A 82 -8.35 0.17 23.13
CA LEU A 82 -7.57 -0.70 22.24
C LEU A 82 -6.41 0.06 21.60
N GLN A 83 -6.63 1.29 21.15
CA GLN A 83 -5.57 2.14 20.61
C GLN A 83 -4.48 2.43 21.66
N ALA A 84 -4.86 2.71 22.91
CA ALA A 84 -3.90 2.91 24.00
C ALA A 84 -3.04 1.65 24.26
N HIS A 85 -3.64 0.46 24.19
CA HIS A 85 -2.88 -0.79 24.26
C HIS A 85 -1.89 -0.91 23.09
N VAL A 86 -2.33 -0.63 21.86
CA VAL A 86 -1.46 -0.67 20.67
C VAL A 86 -0.32 0.34 20.77
N ASP A 87 -0.60 1.56 21.24
CA ASP A 87 0.42 2.60 21.42
C ASP A 87 1.47 2.18 22.47
N THR A 88 1.02 1.55 23.58
CA THR A 88 1.91 0.98 24.59
C THR A 88 2.77 -0.13 24.00
N PHE A 89 2.17 -1.04 23.23
CA PHE A 89 2.91 -2.08 22.54
C PHE A 89 3.97 -1.51 21.59
N ASP A 90 3.63 -0.47 20.84
CA ASP A 90 4.53 0.18 19.89
C ASP A 90 5.78 0.74 20.58
N VAL A 91 5.60 1.38 21.74
CA VAL A 91 6.73 1.85 22.56
C VAL A 91 7.62 0.67 22.99
N ILE A 92 7.05 -0.35 23.62
CA ILE A 92 7.79 -1.53 24.09
C ILE A 92 8.51 -2.23 22.93
N TYR A 93 7.81 -2.43 21.81
CA TYR A 93 8.35 -3.13 20.65
C TYR A 93 9.54 -2.39 20.03
N ASN A 94 9.47 -1.08 19.95
CA ASN A 94 10.49 -0.28 19.29
C ASN A 94 11.65 0.10 20.21
N THR A 95 11.41 0.30 21.51
CA THR A 95 12.44 0.84 22.42
C THR A 95 13.04 -0.18 23.38
N GLU A 96 12.32 -1.25 23.71
CA GLU A 96 12.77 -2.21 24.74
C GLU A 96 13.07 -3.59 24.13
N ARG A 97 12.30 -4.01 23.11
CA ARG A 97 12.43 -5.34 22.55
C ARG A 97 13.66 -5.46 21.64
N ARG A 98 14.62 -6.29 22.03
CA ARG A 98 15.76 -6.65 21.21
C ARG A 98 15.35 -7.62 20.10
N HIS A 99 15.83 -7.38 18.87
CA HIS A 99 15.48 -8.18 17.69
C HIS A 99 16.62 -9.06 17.23
N GLN A 100 16.35 -10.35 17.09
CA GLN A 100 17.36 -11.33 16.62
C GLN A 100 17.82 -11.07 15.18
N GLY A 101 16.97 -10.46 14.35
CA GLY A 101 17.27 -10.13 12.96
C GLY A 101 18.02 -8.82 12.76
N LEU A 102 18.32 -8.09 13.85
CA LEU A 102 19.11 -6.86 13.79
C LEU A 102 20.54 -7.15 14.24
N PRO A 103 21.57 -6.58 13.57
CA PRO A 103 22.96 -6.71 14.00
C PRO A 103 23.11 -6.27 15.48
N GLY A 104 23.84 -7.04 16.28
CA GLY A 104 24.01 -6.75 17.70
C GLY A 104 22.78 -6.97 18.58
N ARG A 105 21.68 -7.49 18.02
CA ARG A 105 20.40 -7.68 18.74
C ARG A 105 19.90 -6.40 19.40
N ILE A 106 20.04 -5.29 18.71
CA ILE A 106 19.56 -3.98 19.17
C ILE A 106 18.04 -3.84 19.00
N THR A 107 17.48 -2.76 19.55
CA THR A 107 16.06 -2.44 19.36
C THR A 107 15.81 -1.82 17.98
N PRO A 108 14.56 -1.87 17.45
CA PRO A 108 14.22 -1.18 16.21
C PRO A 108 14.54 0.32 16.22
N HIS A 109 14.30 0.98 17.36
CA HIS A 109 14.62 2.40 17.53
C HIS A 109 16.10 2.69 17.37
N GLN A 110 16.95 1.91 18.04
CA GLN A 110 18.41 2.03 17.91
C GLN A 110 18.87 1.77 16.46
N ALA A 111 18.27 0.77 15.79
CA ALA A 111 18.58 0.51 14.38
C ALA A 111 18.15 1.64 13.46
N TRP A 112 17.00 2.25 13.73
CA TRP A 112 16.49 3.40 12.99
C TRP A 112 17.42 4.59 13.11
N ASP A 113 17.80 4.96 14.33
CA ASP A 113 18.67 6.10 14.61
C ASP A 113 20.09 5.94 14.02
N ALA A 114 20.58 4.68 13.97
CA ALA A 114 21.86 4.36 13.35
C ALA A 114 21.80 4.31 11.81
N THR A 115 20.60 4.35 11.22
CA THR A 115 20.44 4.28 9.76
C THR A 115 20.51 5.70 9.17
N PRO A 116 21.37 5.96 8.18
CA PRO A 116 21.39 7.25 7.50
C PRO A 116 20.01 7.58 6.92
N VAL A 117 19.58 8.83 7.08
CA VAL A 117 18.33 9.31 6.49
C VAL A 117 18.42 9.15 4.97
N ALA A 118 17.45 8.46 4.38
CA ALA A 118 17.38 8.31 2.93
C ALA A 118 17.25 9.71 2.29
N GLN A 119 17.99 9.92 1.21
CA GLN A 119 17.80 11.12 0.40
C GLN A 119 16.36 11.18 -0.08
N PRO A 120 15.68 12.34 -0.04
CA PRO A 120 14.36 12.46 -0.62
C PRO A 120 14.41 12.04 -2.10
N PRO A 121 13.35 11.42 -2.62
CA PRO A 121 13.28 11.04 -4.03
C PRO A 121 13.59 12.26 -4.90
N ARG A 122 14.48 12.10 -5.88
CA ARG A 122 14.79 13.20 -6.80
C ARG A 122 13.53 13.56 -7.60
N PRO A 123 13.16 14.84 -7.70
CA PRO A 123 12.10 15.24 -8.64
C PRO A 123 12.50 14.78 -10.05
N GLY A 124 11.70 13.95 -10.68
CA GLY A 124 11.95 13.43 -12.02
C GLY A 124 12.33 11.94 -12.12
N ASP A 125 12.71 11.27 -11.04
CA ASP A 125 12.93 9.80 -11.02
C ASP A 125 11.62 8.99 -11.10
N HIS A 126 10.50 9.67 -11.08
CA HIS A 126 9.19 9.09 -11.29
C HIS A 126 8.78 9.43 -12.72
N SER A 127 8.68 8.44 -13.58
CA SER A 127 7.77 8.57 -14.70
C SER A 127 6.47 9.13 -14.14
N ALA A 128 6.14 10.38 -14.50
CA ALA A 128 4.89 10.99 -14.09
C ALA A 128 3.79 9.95 -14.29
N PRO A 129 2.84 9.79 -13.35
CA PRO A 129 1.64 9.05 -13.69
C PRO A 129 1.18 9.68 -15.00
N PRO A 130 0.66 8.90 -15.94
CA PRO A 130 0.05 9.47 -17.10
C PRO A 130 -1.08 10.37 -16.60
N ASP A 131 -0.75 11.64 -16.34
CA ASP A 131 -1.68 12.70 -15.95
C ASP A 131 -2.40 13.27 -17.19
N ALA A 132 -2.19 12.63 -18.31
CA ALA A 132 -3.01 12.91 -19.45
C ALA A 132 -4.32 12.14 -19.31
N PRO A 133 -5.47 12.82 -19.17
CA PRO A 133 -6.77 12.18 -19.36
C PRO A 133 -6.94 11.66 -20.80
N GLY A 134 -5.85 11.47 -21.52
CA GLY A 134 -5.83 10.99 -22.91
C GLY A 134 -5.31 9.57 -23.09
N ASP A 135 -4.47 9.05 -22.21
CA ASP A 135 -3.74 7.81 -22.54
C ASP A 135 -4.26 6.55 -21.83
N ASN A 136 -5.28 6.68 -20.99
CA ASN A 136 -5.99 5.55 -20.37
C ASN A 136 -7.37 5.29 -21.02
N THR A 137 -7.64 5.87 -22.14
CA THR A 137 -8.83 5.60 -22.93
C THR A 137 -8.61 4.33 -23.74
N LEU A 138 -9.13 3.21 -23.22
CA LEU A 138 -9.17 1.96 -23.97
C LEU A 138 -10.27 2.06 -25.01
N ALA A 139 -9.89 2.28 -26.28
CA ALA A 139 -10.81 2.20 -27.39
C ALA A 139 -11.41 0.78 -27.46
N GLN A 140 -12.70 0.66 -27.30
CA GLN A 140 -13.42 -0.62 -27.36
C GLN A 140 -14.57 -0.53 -28.37
N THR A 141 -14.65 -1.51 -29.28
CA THR A 141 -15.78 -1.61 -30.20
C THR A 141 -16.95 -2.31 -29.52
N VAL A 142 -18.10 -1.68 -29.53
CA VAL A 142 -19.33 -2.26 -28.99
C VAL A 142 -19.74 -3.45 -29.84
N GLY A 143 -19.79 -4.62 -29.24
CA GLY A 143 -20.20 -5.87 -29.92
C GLY A 143 -21.68 -5.83 -30.40
N SER A 144 -22.04 -6.77 -31.24
CA SER A 144 -23.40 -6.88 -31.82
C SER A 144 -24.54 -6.94 -30.81
N GLN A 145 -24.24 -7.41 -29.59
CA GLN A 145 -25.20 -7.45 -28.49
C GLN A 145 -25.20 -6.16 -27.65
N GLY A 146 -24.53 -5.10 -28.09
CA GLY A 146 -24.48 -3.81 -27.41
C GLY A 146 -23.59 -3.82 -26.16
N SER A 147 -22.62 -4.70 -26.07
CA SER A 147 -21.73 -4.82 -24.92
C SER A 147 -20.26 -4.69 -25.32
N VAL A 148 -19.45 -4.25 -24.37
CA VAL A 148 -18.00 -4.25 -24.43
C VAL A 148 -17.45 -5.15 -23.32
N ASN A 149 -16.26 -5.71 -23.53
CA ASN A 149 -15.57 -6.50 -22.53
C ASN A 149 -14.31 -5.76 -22.07
N LEU A 150 -14.28 -5.34 -20.83
CA LEU A 150 -13.14 -4.66 -20.21
C LEU A 150 -12.60 -5.56 -19.09
N HIS A 151 -11.36 -5.97 -19.23
CA HIS A 151 -10.66 -6.82 -18.23
C HIS A 151 -11.46 -8.06 -17.80
N GLY A 152 -12.16 -8.71 -18.73
CA GLY A 152 -12.96 -9.89 -18.45
C GLY A 152 -14.36 -9.60 -17.89
N ILE A 153 -14.71 -8.36 -17.66
CA ILE A 153 -16.05 -7.92 -17.23
C ILE A 153 -16.83 -7.41 -18.42
N ARG A 154 -18.02 -7.95 -18.65
CA ARG A 154 -18.91 -7.50 -19.71
C ARG A 154 -19.79 -6.36 -19.23
N PHE A 155 -19.69 -5.22 -19.90
CA PHE A 155 -20.55 -4.04 -19.68
C PHE A 155 -21.57 -3.94 -20.80
N HIS A 156 -22.85 -3.79 -20.48
CA HIS A 156 -23.88 -3.50 -21.46
C HIS A 156 -23.97 -2.00 -21.68
N ILE A 157 -23.76 -1.58 -22.92
CA ILE A 157 -23.81 -0.17 -23.31
C ILE A 157 -25.17 0.13 -23.97
N SER A 158 -25.36 -0.35 -25.19
CA SER A 158 -26.62 -0.28 -25.96
C SER A 158 -26.46 -1.03 -27.28
N ARG A 159 -27.47 -1.77 -27.70
CA ARG A 159 -27.50 -2.40 -29.04
C ARG A 159 -27.47 -1.37 -30.18
N GLN A 160 -27.98 -0.18 -29.93
CA GLN A 160 -27.98 0.92 -30.93
C GLN A 160 -26.56 1.43 -31.23
N ARG A 161 -25.60 1.14 -30.35
CA ARG A 161 -24.18 1.50 -30.52
C ARG A 161 -23.31 0.35 -31.01
N ALA A 162 -23.91 -0.77 -31.44
CA ALA A 162 -23.17 -1.88 -31.99
C ALA A 162 -22.29 -1.45 -33.17
N GLY A 163 -21.03 -1.85 -33.17
CA GLY A 163 -20.04 -1.45 -34.16
C GLY A 163 -19.39 -0.08 -33.94
N GLN A 164 -19.86 0.73 -32.98
CA GLN A 164 -19.23 2.00 -32.64
C GLN A 164 -18.05 1.76 -31.70
N THR A 165 -16.98 2.52 -31.92
CA THR A 165 -15.85 2.56 -30.93
C THR A 165 -16.17 3.58 -29.86
N ILE A 166 -16.03 3.19 -28.61
CA ILE A 166 -16.14 4.05 -27.43
C ILE A 166 -14.78 4.12 -26.73
N TYR A 167 -14.55 5.21 -26.05
CA TYR A 167 -13.29 5.51 -25.38
C TYR A 167 -13.50 5.61 -23.88
#